data_c79a1b74a1abc878348dbe2c073f1802
#
_entry.id   c79a1b74a1abc878348dbe2c073f1802
#
_cell.length_a   1.000
_cell.length_b   1.000
_cell.length_c   1.000
_cell.angle_alpha   90.00
_cell.angle_beta   90.00
_cell.angle_gamma   90.00
#
_symmetry.space_group_name_H-M   'P 1'
#
loop_
_entity.id
_entity.type
_entity.pdbx_description
1 polymer ?
#
loop_
_entity_poly.entity_id
_entity_poly.type
_entity_poly.pdbx_seq_one_letter_code
_entity_poly.pdbx_strand_id
1 'polypeptide(L)'
;VITEDLVARYDGAEPTAVGKSGPDQAVAEDVREALVSGRFFRLADDRGRAYAIGRLYDPSGENEQAPLNDFGRATWDAERIEYRSDGQWQPV
;
A
#
# COMPACT_ATOMS: atom_id res chain seq x y z
N VAL A 1 -4.03 4.10 -1.23
CA VAL A 1 -3.14 5.25 -0.98
C VAL A 1 -2.06 4.87 0.03
N ILE A 2 -0.83 5.22 -0.25
CA ILE A 2 0.30 4.98 0.66
C ILE A 2 0.21 5.96 1.83
N THR A 3 0.28 5.44 3.05
CA THR A 3 0.25 6.23 4.28
C THR A 3 1.60 6.30 4.98
N GLU A 4 2.48 5.29 4.78
CA GLU A 4 3.80 5.27 5.37
C GLU A 4 4.81 4.72 4.37
N ASP A 5 5.93 5.42 4.19
CA ASP A 5 7.07 4.98 3.39
C ASP A 5 8.17 4.51 4.34
N LEU A 6 8.26 3.20 4.53
CA LEU A 6 9.20 2.61 5.49
C LEU A 6 10.64 2.64 4.97
N VAL A 7 10.83 2.57 3.65
CA VAL A 7 12.17 2.68 3.06
C VAL A 7 12.75 4.07 3.31
N ALA A 8 11.96 5.11 3.07
CA ALA A 8 12.38 6.48 3.35
C ALA A 8 12.69 6.68 4.82
N ARG A 9 11.90 6.07 5.72
CA ARG A 9 12.12 6.15 7.17
C ARG A 9 13.46 5.53 7.56
N TYR A 10 13.80 4.35 7.02
CA TYR A 10 15.06 3.69 7.33
C TYR A 10 16.26 4.44 6.77
N ASP A 11 16.11 5.02 5.59
CA ASP A 11 17.19 5.73 4.88
C ASP A 11 17.32 7.19 5.33
N GLY A 12 16.39 7.69 6.12
CA GLY A 12 16.35 9.11 6.54
C GLY A 12 16.00 10.06 5.39
N ALA A 13 15.36 9.53 4.34
CA ALA A 13 14.97 10.32 3.16
C ALA A 13 13.56 10.90 3.32
N GLU A 14 13.20 11.82 2.43
CA GLU A 14 11.83 12.35 2.35
C GLU A 14 10.85 11.25 1.95
N PRO A 15 9.69 11.12 2.63
CA PRO A 15 8.70 10.08 2.30
C PRO A 15 7.84 10.47 1.08
N THR A 16 8.46 10.54 -0.07
CA THR A 16 7.81 11.02 -1.31
C THR A 16 6.69 10.10 -1.82
N ALA A 17 6.68 8.85 -1.39
CA ALA A 17 5.62 7.91 -1.78
C ALA A 17 4.31 8.12 -1.01
N VAL A 18 4.34 8.79 0.13
CA VAL A 18 3.14 9.04 0.93
C VAL A 18 2.14 9.87 0.14
N GLY A 19 0.90 9.43 0.09
CA GLY A 19 -0.18 10.08 -0.65
C GLY A 19 -0.34 9.59 -2.09
N LYS A 20 0.59 8.78 -2.61
CA LYS A 20 0.46 8.20 -3.95
C LYS A 20 -0.59 7.11 -3.98
N SER A 21 -1.30 6.99 -5.10
CA SER A 21 -2.40 6.05 -5.26
C SER A 21 -2.52 5.61 -6.72
N GLY A 22 -1.88 4.49 -7.06
CA GLY A 22 -2.00 3.88 -8.37
C GLY A 22 -1.23 4.60 -9.49
N PRO A 23 -1.26 4.05 -10.72
CA PRO A 23 -0.57 4.62 -11.87
C PRO A 23 -1.21 5.95 -12.32
N ASP A 24 -2.52 6.02 -12.24
CA ASP A 24 -3.27 7.25 -12.45
C ASP A 24 -3.77 7.71 -11.09
N GLN A 25 -3.56 8.95 -10.77
CA GLN A 25 -4.00 9.46 -9.47
C GLN A 25 -5.48 9.14 -9.24
N ALA A 26 -5.76 8.46 -8.15
CA ALA A 26 -7.14 8.15 -7.79
C ALA A 26 -7.94 9.43 -7.59
N VAL A 27 -9.24 9.34 -7.87
CA VAL A 27 -10.17 10.42 -7.60
C VAL A 27 -10.09 10.78 -6.12
N ALA A 28 -10.11 12.08 -5.80
CA ALA A 28 -9.97 12.56 -4.41
C ALA A 28 -10.97 11.91 -3.45
N GLU A 29 -12.17 11.57 -3.94
CA GLU A 29 -13.19 10.90 -3.13
C GLU A 29 -12.77 9.49 -2.74
N ASP A 30 -12.16 8.74 -3.67
CA ASP A 30 -11.69 7.37 -3.41
C ASP A 30 -10.53 7.37 -2.41
N VAL A 31 -9.63 8.34 -2.51
CA VAL A 31 -8.54 8.52 -1.55
C VAL A 31 -9.12 8.81 -0.15
N ARG A 32 -10.12 9.68 -0.08
CA ARG A 32 -10.77 10.04 1.18
C ARG A 32 -11.45 8.83 1.82
N GLU A 33 -12.18 8.04 1.02
CA GLU A 33 -12.82 6.82 1.49
C GLU A 33 -11.78 5.79 1.96
N ALA A 34 -10.66 5.65 1.26
CA ALA A 34 -9.59 4.76 1.67
C ALA A 34 -9.02 5.16 3.04
N LEU A 35 -8.85 6.45 3.28
CA LEU A 35 -8.32 6.95 4.56
C LEU A 35 -9.29 6.78 5.72
N VAL A 36 -10.60 6.71 5.45
CA VAL A 36 -11.62 6.57 6.48
C VAL A 36 -11.98 5.11 6.73
N SER A 37 -12.20 4.32 5.67
CA SER A 37 -12.74 2.97 5.78
C SER A 37 -11.99 1.91 4.98
N GLY A 38 -10.88 2.27 4.34
CA GLY A 38 -10.07 1.32 3.57
C GLY A 38 -9.38 0.29 4.45
N ARG A 39 -9.10 -0.88 3.86
CA ARG A 39 -8.32 -1.92 4.52
C ARG A 39 -6.84 -1.51 4.53
N PHE A 40 -6.16 -1.80 5.63
CA PHE A 40 -4.72 -1.63 5.69
C PHE A 40 -4.01 -2.72 4.89
N PHE A 41 -3.05 -2.32 4.06
CA PHE A 41 -2.15 -3.25 3.39
C PHE A 41 -0.71 -2.86 3.66
N ARG A 42 0.20 -3.82 3.47
CA ARG A 42 1.63 -3.52 3.40
C ARG A 42 2.24 -4.19 2.18
N LEU A 43 3.24 -3.55 1.62
CA LEU A 43 4.02 -4.05 0.50
C LEU A 43 5.36 -4.53 1.04
N ALA A 44 5.77 -5.74 0.69
CA ALA A 44 6.95 -6.37 1.26
C ALA A 44 7.70 -7.19 0.21
N ASP A 45 8.94 -7.58 0.55
CA ASP A 45 9.70 -8.53 -0.23
C ASP A 45 9.33 -9.97 0.15
N ASP A 46 9.96 -10.94 -0.50
CA ASP A 46 9.74 -12.38 -0.27
C ASP A 46 10.23 -12.85 1.11
N ARG A 47 11.01 -12.02 1.81
CA ARG A 47 11.54 -12.30 3.15
C ARG A 47 10.72 -11.63 4.26
N GLY A 48 9.65 -10.92 3.89
CA GLY A 48 8.79 -10.24 4.83
C GLY A 48 9.25 -8.83 5.23
N ARG A 49 10.29 -8.29 4.58
CA ARG A 49 10.71 -6.91 4.82
C ARG A 49 9.68 -5.96 4.21
N ALA A 50 9.05 -5.14 5.04
CA ALA A 50 8.02 -4.21 4.60
C ALA A 50 8.64 -2.94 4.03
N TYR A 51 8.13 -2.50 2.87
CA TYR A 51 8.55 -1.27 2.20
C TYR A 51 7.59 -0.11 2.47
N ALA A 52 6.30 -0.41 2.54
CA ALA A 52 5.28 0.63 2.69
C ALA A 52 4.01 0.07 3.31
N ILE A 53 3.26 0.94 3.94
CA ILE A 53 1.92 0.67 4.44
C ILE A 53 0.97 1.65 3.77
N GLY A 54 -0.23 1.17 3.46
CA GLY A 54 -1.26 2.00 2.86
C GLY A 54 -2.64 1.53 3.20
N ARG A 55 -3.64 2.14 2.56
CA ARG A 55 -5.04 1.79 2.72
C ARG A 55 -5.70 1.68 1.35
N LEU A 56 -6.52 0.66 1.18
CA LEU A 56 -7.26 0.42 -0.05
C LEU A 56 -8.75 0.41 0.23
N TYR A 57 -9.49 1.24 -0.50
CA TYR A 57 -10.94 1.16 -0.56
C TYR A 57 -11.32 0.29 -1.76
N ASP A 58 -11.83 -0.91 -1.50
CA ASP A 58 -12.13 -1.90 -2.52
C ASP A 58 -13.42 -2.64 -2.15
N PRO A 59 -14.58 -2.01 -2.37
CA PRO A 59 -15.85 -2.59 -1.97
C PRO A 59 -16.20 -3.89 -2.72
N SER A 60 -15.68 -4.08 -3.93
CA SER A 60 -15.92 -5.31 -4.71
C SER A 60 -15.00 -6.46 -4.28
N GLY A 61 -13.87 -6.17 -3.65
CA GLY A 61 -12.86 -7.17 -3.32
C GLY A 61 -12.04 -7.66 -4.50
N GLU A 62 -12.15 -7.02 -5.66
CA GLU A 62 -11.49 -7.46 -6.90
C GLU A 62 -10.12 -6.83 -7.13
N ASN A 63 -9.73 -5.84 -6.33
CA ASN A 63 -8.53 -5.06 -6.54
C ASN A 63 -7.45 -5.28 -5.46
N GLU A 64 -7.48 -6.43 -4.79
CA GLU A 64 -6.55 -6.72 -3.69
C GLU A 64 -5.07 -6.68 -4.10
N GLN A 65 -4.76 -7.01 -5.36
CA GLN A 65 -3.39 -6.99 -5.88
C GLN A 65 -3.01 -5.64 -6.50
N ALA A 66 -3.94 -4.70 -6.61
CA ALA A 66 -3.70 -3.44 -7.31
C ALA A 66 -2.54 -2.62 -6.71
N PRO A 67 -2.42 -2.44 -5.38
CA PRO A 67 -1.30 -1.66 -4.86
C PRO A 67 0.06 -2.27 -5.20
N LEU A 68 0.17 -3.60 -5.22
CA LEU A 68 1.39 -4.28 -5.59
C LEU A 68 1.68 -4.11 -7.08
N ASN A 69 0.69 -4.34 -7.93
CA ASN A 69 0.86 -4.29 -9.38
C ASN A 69 1.03 -2.87 -9.90
N ASP A 70 0.30 -1.91 -9.33
CA ASP A 70 0.25 -0.54 -9.85
C ASP A 70 1.48 0.26 -9.46
N PHE A 71 2.02 0.08 -8.27
CA PHE A 71 3.22 0.84 -7.89
C PHE A 71 4.22 0.09 -7.00
N GLY A 72 3.80 -0.92 -6.27
CA GLY A 72 4.72 -1.63 -5.37
C GLY A 72 5.90 -2.25 -6.10
N ARG A 73 5.64 -2.94 -7.20
CA ARG A 73 6.68 -3.58 -8.01
C ARG A 73 7.60 -2.55 -8.67
N ALA A 74 7.03 -1.49 -9.22
CA ALA A 74 7.79 -0.47 -9.94
C ALA A 74 8.59 0.44 -9.00
N THR A 75 8.04 0.77 -7.84
CA THR A 75 8.65 1.72 -6.90
C THR A 75 9.71 1.07 -6.01
N TRP A 76 9.45 -0.15 -5.52
CA TRP A 76 10.32 -0.81 -4.54
C TRP A 76 10.73 -2.23 -4.92
N ASP A 77 10.33 -2.71 -6.09
CA ASP A 77 10.51 -4.11 -6.48
C ASP A 77 9.86 -5.06 -5.45
N ALA A 78 8.75 -4.64 -4.89
CA ALA A 78 8.01 -5.43 -3.91
C ALA A 78 7.43 -6.69 -4.56
N GLU A 79 7.40 -7.78 -3.81
CA GLU A 79 6.94 -9.08 -4.30
C GLU A 79 5.65 -9.55 -3.64
N ARG A 80 5.30 -8.98 -2.49
CA ARG A 80 4.16 -9.41 -1.69
C ARG A 80 3.30 -8.24 -1.28
N ILE A 81 1.99 -8.48 -1.26
CA ILE A 81 1.04 -7.61 -0.58
C ILE A 81 0.34 -8.42 0.51
N GLU A 82 0.20 -7.81 1.67
CA GLU A 82 -0.48 -8.42 2.81
C GLU A 82 -1.51 -7.43 3.34
N TYR A 83 -2.63 -7.96 3.83
CA TYR A 83 -3.68 -7.15 4.43
C TYR A 83 -3.79 -7.43 5.91
N ARG A 84 -4.10 -6.40 6.69
CA ARG A 84 -4.28 -6.55 8.12
C ARG A 84 -5.66 -7.10 8.43
N SER A 85 -5.70 -8.20 9.20
CA SER A 85 -6.93 -8.84 9.65
C SER A 85 -6.72 -9.32 11.08
N ASP A 86 -7.62 -8.93 11.99
CA ASP A 86 -7.55 -9.30 13.42
C ASP A 86 -6.19 -9.01 14.07
N GLY A 87 -5.59 -7.88 13.70
CA GLY A 87 -4.31 -7.46 14.23
C GLY A 87 -3.10 -8.16 13.62
N GLN A 88 -3.30 -8.99 12.61
CA GLN A 88 -2.23 -9.73 11.94
C GLN A 88 -2.18 -9.41 10.45
N TRP A 89 -0.97 -9.46 9.88
CA TRP A 89 -0.76 -9.32 8.46
C TRP A 89 -0.89 -10.69 7.78
N GLN A 90 -1.75 -10.77 6.76
CA GLN A 90 -2.01 -11.99 6.04
C GLN A 90 -1.76 -11.80 4.55
N PRO A 91 -0.99 -12.68 3.90
CA PRO A 91 -0.76 -12.61 2.46
C PRO A 91 -2.03 -12.88 1.67
N VAL A 92 -2.08 -12.32 0.49
CA VAL A 92 -3.22 -12.49 -0.43
C VAL A 92 -2.80 -13.42 -1.56
#